data_95319d4ea4a845ae34155c58f78cab89
#
_entry.id   95319d4ea4a845ae34155c58f78cab89
#
_cell.length_a   1.000
_cell.length_b   1.000
_cell.length_c   1.000
_cell.angle_alpha   90.00
_cell.angle_beta   90.00
_cell.angle_gamma   90.00
#
_symmetry.space_group_name_H-M   'P 1'
#
loop_
_entity.id
_entity.type
_entity.pdbx_description
1 polymer ?
#
loop_
_entity_poly.entity_id
_entity_poly.type
_entity_poly.pdbx_seq_one_letter_code
_entity_poly.pdbx_strand_id
1 'polypeptide(L)'
;MEPVIALPRLLLPLLVVTLAACSQAVPAPVESARAAMAAPALGKTVAPAAPEITVHRDAYCGCCHLWVDHLRTAGFDVEDRVEDAMSPVKDRLGILPQHASCHTAEVDGYVIEGHVPAADIRRLLSEKPPIRGLVLPGMPVGSPGMEVEGVDAPAYTVLALNRDGSTTPYAEHSP
;
A
#
# COMPACT_ATOMS: atom_id res chain seq x y z
N MET A 1 43.53 17.91 -33.23
CA MET A 1 44.63 17.70 -32.27
C MET A 1 44.09 16.70 -31.24
N GLU A 2 44.37 15.44 -31.45
CA GLU A 2 44.08 14.38 -30.47
C GLU A 2 45.36 14.09 -29.68
N PRO A 3 45.25 13.72 -28.41
CA PRO A 3 46.32 12.94 -27.81
C PRO A 3 45.86 11.52 -27.48
N VAL A 4 46.71 10.66 -27.83
CA VAL A 4 46.79 9.20 -27.81
C VAL A 4 46.71 8.66 -26.36
N ILE A 5 45.88 7.62 -26.19
CA ILE A 5 45.72 6.88 -24.94
C ILE A 5 46.71 5.70 -24.95
N ALA A 6 47.54 5.63 -23.95
CA ALA A 6 48.44 4.49 -23.70
C ALA A 6 47.80 3.50 -22.71
N LEU A 7 47.72 2.20 -23.14
CA LEU A 7 47.40 1.05 -22.28
C LEU A 7 48.65 0.56 -21.55
N PRO A 8 48.58 0.15 -20.31
CA PRO A 8 49.58 -0.71 -19.71
C PRO A 8 49.15 -2.19 -19.61
N ARG A 9 50.17 -2.98 -19.82
CA ARG A 9 50.28 -4.43 -19.97
C ARG A 9 49.77 -5.25 -18.79
N LEU A 10 49.15 -6.39 -19.18
CA LEU A 10 48.91 -7.58 -18.35
C LEU A 10 50.20 -8.09 -17.72
N LEU A 11 50.15 -8.44 -16.44
CA LEU A 11 51.05 -9.38 -15.78
C LEU A 11 50.22 -10.48 -15.12
N LEU A 12 50.41 -11.70 -15.61
CA LEU A 12 49.84 -12.97 -15.16
C LEU A 12 50.82 -13.58 -14.14
N PRO A 13 50.40 -14.00 -12.96
CA PRO A 13 51.21 -14.87 -12.13
C PRO A 13 50.72 -16.32 -12.13
N LEU A 14 51.69 -17.17 -12.21
CA LEU A 14 51.80 -18.62 -12.19
C LEU A 14 50.91 -19.34 -11.14
N LEU A 15 50.33 -20.41 -11.64
CA LEU A 15 49.65 -21.46 -10.89
C LEU A 15 50.68 -22.35 -10.17
N VAL A 16 50.65 -22.45 -8.87
CA VAL A 16 51.36 -23.47 -8.09
C VAL A 16 50.37 -24.50 -7.59
N VAL A 17 50.44 -25.69 -8.15
CA VAL A 17 49.66 -26.88 -7.69
C VAL A 17 50.49 -27.59 -6.62
N THR A 18 49.95 -27.64 -5.40
CA THR A 18 50.47 -28.52 -4.34
C THR A 18 49.52 -29.69 -4.12
N LEU A 19 50.00 -30.89 -4.47
CA LEU A 19 49.37 -32.17 -4.06
C LEU A 19 49.67 -32.40 -2.55
N ALA A 20 48.63 -32.59 -1.76
CA ALA A 20 48.76 -33.12 -0.40
C ALA A 20 47.97 -34.41 -0.27
N ALA A 21 48.64 -35.40 0.35
CA ALA A 21 48.31 -36.82 0.41
C ALA A 21 47.08 -37.18 1.17
N CYS A 22 46.41 -38.25 0.74
CA CYS A 22 45.40 -39.01 1.44
C CYS A 22 45.87 -39.56 2.77
N SER A 23 45.14 -39.26 3.86
CA SER A 23 45.20 -40.03 5.09
C SER A 23 43.78 -40.58 5.38
N GLN A 24 43.67 -41.90 5.30
CA GLN A 24 42.39 -42.61 5.60
C GLN A 24 42.25 -42.76 7.12
N ALA A 25 41.23 -42.15 7.69
CA ALA A 25 40.85 -42.35 9.06
C ALA A 25 39.68 -43.41 9.14
N VAL A 26 39.88 -44.37 9.99
CA VAL A 26 39.00 -45.52 10.26
C VAL A 26 37.67 -44.99 10.87
N PRO A 27 36.48 -45.52 10.51
CA PRO A 27 35.22 -45.06 11.10
C PRO A 27 35.01 -45.67 12.49
N ALA A 28 34.71 -44.82 13.47
CA ALA A 28 34.24 -45.17 14.77
C ALA A 28 32.74 -45.56 14.72
N PRO A 29 32.24 -46.45 15.66
CA PRO A 29 30.86 -46.92 15.61
C PRO A 29 29.86 -45.80 15.90
N VAL A 30 28.88 -45.70 15.00
CA VAL A 30 27.73 -44.80 15.14
C VAL A 30 26.81 -45.25 16.29
N GLU A 31 26.91 -44.59 17.40
CA GLU A 31 25.91 -44.62 18.47
C GLU A 31 24.65 -43.90 17.98
N SER A 32 23.57 -44.68 17.89
CA SER A 32 22.28 -44.22 17.37
C SER A 32 21.62 -43.26 18.35
N ALA A 33 21.98 -41.98 18.26
CA ALA A 33 21.24 -40.93 18.94
C ALA A 33 19.92 -40.71 18.18
N ARG A 34 18.86 -41.31 18.69
CA ARG A 34 17.47 -41.07 18.27
C ARG A 34 17.09 -39.65 18.65
N ALA A 35 17.48 -38.69 17.82
CA ALA A 35 17.05 -37.33 17.94
C ALA A 35 15.53 -37.30 17.76
N ALA A 36 14.81 -37.03 18.85
CA ALA A 36 13.40 -36.69 18.81
C ALA A 36 13.23 -35.46 17.94
N MET A 37 12.69 -35.63 16.74
CA MET A 37 12.26 -34.54 15.92
C MET A 37 11.08 -33.89 16.61
N ALA A 38 11.35 -32.83 17.39
CA ALA A 38 10.33 -31.91 17.82
C ALA A 38 9.82 -31.21 16.54
N ALA A 39 8.61 -31.58 16.11
CA ALA A 39 7.92 -30.89 15.05
C ALA A 39 7.81 -29.40 15.44
N PRO A 40 8.17 -28.45 14.57
CA PRO A 40 7.92 -27.05 14.84
C PRO A 40 6.41 -26.89 15.01
N ALA A 41 6.00 -26.40 16.19
CA ALA A 41 4.61 -25.99 16.42
C ALA A 41 4.29 -24.96 15.34
N LEU A 42 3.34 -25.29 14.46
CA LEU A 42 2.73 -24.33 13.55
C LEU A 42 2.09 -23.25 14.42
N GLY A 43 2.85 -22.18 14.67
CA GLY A 43 2.31 -20.95 15.22
C GLY A 43 1.20 -20.53 14.26
N LYS A 44 -0.05 -20.47 14.76
CA LYS A 44 -1.15 -19.83 14.04
C LYS A 44 -0.70 -18.42 13.74
N THR A 45 -0.27 -18.14 12.51
CA THR A 45 -0.15 -16.79 12.00
C THR A 45 -1.56 -16.21 12.02
N VAL A 46 -1.87 -15.43 13.05
CA VAL A 46 -3.08 -14.61 13.07
C VAL A 46 -2.90 -13.65 11.90
N ALA A 47 -3.73 -13.80 10.87
CA ALA A 47 -3.77 -12.82 9.79
C ALA A 47 -3.97 -11.43 10.41
N PRO A 48 -3.26 -10.39 9.95
CA PRO A 48 -3.49 -9.04 10.46
C PRO A 48 -4.98 -8.73 10.31
N ALA A 49 -5.57 -8.16 11.39
CA ALA A 49 -6.97 -7.75 11.38
C ALA A 49 -7.22 -6.80 10.19
N ALA A 50 -8.39 -6.92 9.57
CA ALA A 50 -8.79 -6.00 8.51
C ALA A 50 -8.73 -4.55 9.04
N PRO A 51 -8.20 -3.58 8.27
CA PRO A 51 -8.23 -2.19 8.70
C PRO A 51 -9.68 -1.72 8.85
N GLU A 52 -10.02 -1.22 10.04
CA GLU A 52 -11.33 -0.62 10.32
C GLU A 52 -11.40 0.78 9.73
N ILE A 53 -12.45 1.08 8.97
CA ILE A 53 -12.70 2.39 8.35
C ILE A 53 -14.13 2.81 8.57
N THR A 54 -14.34 4.01 9.13
CA THR A 54 -15.67 4.60 9.29
C THR A 54 -15.97 5.51 8.09
N VAL A 55 -17.04 5.23 7.36
CA VAL A 55 -17.48 6.00 6.19
C VAL A 55 -18.73 6.80 6.53
N HIS A 56 -18.68 8.12 6.39
CA HIS A 56 -19.80 9.04 6.53
C HIS A 56 -20.33 9.41 5.14
N ARG A 57 -21.60 9.15 4.88
CA ARG A 57 -22.22 9.45 3.58
C ARG A 57 -23.68 9.84 3.70
N ASP A 58 -24.19 10.52 2.69
CA ASP A 58 -25.62 10.81 2.55
C ASP A 58 -26.39 9.53 2.19
N ALA A 59 -27.62 9.41 2.71
CA ALA A 59 -28.51 8.27 2.47
C ALA A 59 -28.82 8.03 0.98
N TYR A 60 -28.87 9.10 0.20
CA TYR A 60 -29.28 9.07 -1.21
C TYR A 60 -28.10 9.03 -2.18
N CYS A 61 -26.86 8.96 -1.67
CA CYS A 61 -25.65 8.90 -2.47
C CYS A 61 -25.38 7.47 -2.96
N GLY A 62 -25.85 7.15 -4.16
CA GLY A 62 -25.67 5.81 -4.75
C GLY A 62 -24.21 5.45 -5.02
N CYS A 63 -23.40 6.38 -5.56
CA CYS A 63 -21.98 6.15 -5.82
C CYS A 63 -21.17 5.97 -4.52
N CYS A 64 -21.58 6.62 -3.41
CA CYS A 64 -20.94 6.42 -2.11
C CYS A 64 -21.14 4.97 -1.62
N HIS A 65 -22.31 4.38 -1.87
CA HIS A 65 -22.57 2.99 -1.52
C HIS A 65 -21.68 2.03 -2.32
N LEU A 66 -21.49 2.28 -3.62
CA LEU A 66 -20.59 1.51 -4.46
C LEU A 66 -19.12 1.61 -3.97
N TRP A 67 -18.69 2.78 -3.52
CA TRP A 67 -17.37 2.94 -2.93
C TRP A 67 -17.20 2.16 -1.62
N VAL A 68 -18.24 2.14 -0.75
CA VAL A 68 -18.27 1.29 0.45
C VAL A 68 -18.09 -0.19 0.08
N ASP A 69 -18.79 -0.66 -0.96
CA ASP A 69 -18.66 -2.05 -1.42
C ASP A 69 -17.27 -2.33 -2.03
N HIS A 70 -16.66 -1.35 -2.70
CA HIS A 70 -15.27 -1.44 -3.17
C HIS A 70 -14.30 -1.64 -1.99
N LEU A 71 -14.44 -0.90 -0.89
CA LEU A 71 -13.62 -1.06 0.31
C LEU A 71 -13.82 -2.44 0.96
N ARG A 72 -15.06 -2.89 1.12
CA ARG A 72 -15.37 -4.22 1.65
C ARG A 72 -14.74 -5.33 0.81
N THR A 73 -14.88 -5.23 -0.52
CA THR A 73 -14.26 -6.17 -1.47
C THR A 73 -12.73 -6.16 -1.36
N ALA A 74 -12.14 -5.00 -1.11
CA ALA A 74 -10.73 -4.86 -0.84
C ALA A 74 -10.32 -5.37 0.56
N GLY A 75 -11.26 -5.82 1.42
CA GLY A 75 -10.99 -6.41 2.73
C GLY A 75 -10.80 -5.40 3.86
N PHE A 76 -11.44 -4.23 3.76
CA PHE A 76 -11.61 -3.34 4.89
C PHE A 76 -12.81 -3.76 5.73
N ASP A 77 -12.73 -3.55 7.06
CA ASP A 77 -13.88 -3.61 7.94
C ASP A 77 -14.56 -2.24 7.95
N VAL A 78 -15.72 -2.13 7.28
CA VAL A 78 -16.34 -0.84 6.99
C VAL A 78 -17.53 -0.59 7.88
N GLU A 79 -17.42 0.40 8.76
CA GLU A 79 -18.55 1.02 9.46
C GLU A 79 -19.19 2.08 8.55
N ASP A 80 -20.36 1.77 8.01
CA ASP A 80 -21.09 2.66 7.09
C ASP A 80 -22.09 3.51 7.88
N ARG A 81 -21.79 4.81 8.04
CA ARG A 81 -22.62 5.79 8.76
C ARG A 81 -23.36 6.68 7.78
N VAL A 82 -24.68 6.57 7.84
CA VAL A 82 -25.57 7.46 7.09
C VAL A 82 -25.83 8.72 7.90
N GLU A 83 -25.52 9.86 7.31
CA GLU A 83 -25.63 11.19 7.94
C GLU A 83 -26.80 11.98 7.36
N ASP A 84 -27.50 12.73 8.21
CA ASP A 84 -28.56 13.64 7.77
C ASP A 84 -28.00 14.84 6.97
N ALA A 85 -26.75 15.23 7.27
CA ALA A 85 -26.03 16.29 6.57
C ALA A 85 -24.51 16.04 6.61
N MET A 86 -23.86 16.15 5.47
CA MET A 86 -22.41 15.95 5.36
C MET A 86 -21.57 17.15 5.81
N SER A 87 -22.13 18.37 5.77
CA SER A 87 -21.38 19.59 6.12
C SER A 87 -20.80 19.56 7.53
N PRO A 88 -21.54 19.19 8.60
CA PRO A 88 -20.96 19.11 9.95
C PRO A 88 -19.83 18.09 10.07
N VAL A 89 -19.91 16.97 9.33
CA VAL A 89 -18.86 15.96 9.30
C VAL A 89 -17.60 16.52 8.65
N LYS A 90 -17.73 17.14 7.48
CA LYS A 90 -16.62 17.75 6.74
C LYS A 90 -15.95 18.88 7.55
N ASP A 91 -16.75 19.73 8.19
CA ASP A 91 -16.24 20.81 9.05
C ASP A 91 -15.43 20.25 10.23
N ARG A 92 -15.96 19.24 10.92
CA ARG A 92 -15.28 18.55 12.03
C ARG A 92 -13.96 17.92 11.58
N LEU A 93 -13.94 17.33 10.39
CA LEU A 93 -12.76 16.67 9.82
C LEU A 93 -11.87 17.63 9.02
N GLY A 94 -12.23 18.92 8.97
CA GLY A 94 -11.46 19.99 8.35
C GLY A 94 -11.28 19.80 6.84
N ILE A 95 -12.29 19.29 6.17
CA ILE A 95 -12.36 19.23 4.71
C ILE A 95 -12.81 20.58 4.19
N LEU A 96 -11.93 21.25 3.46
CA LEU A 96 -12.26 22.54 2.84
C LEU A 96 -13.14 22.34 1.59
N PRO A 97 -14.00 23.31 1.23
CA PRO A 97 -14.91 23.17 0.09
C PRO A 97 -14.23 22.78 -1.23
N GLN A 98 -13.02 23.27 -1.49
CA GLN A 98 -12.26 22.94 -2.72
C GLN A 98 -11.74 21.49 -2.74
N HIS A 99 -11.71 20.81 -1.61
CA HIS A 99 -11.29 19.40 -1.49
C HIS A 99 -12.48 18.45 -1.40
N ALA A 100 -13.69 18.99 -1.24
CA ALA A 100 -14.88 18.21 -0.94
C ALA A 100 -15.31 17.30 -2.11
N SER A 101 -15.83 16.15 -1.74
CA SER A 101 -16.53 15.19 -2.58
C SER A 101 -17.86 14.78 -1.90
N CYS A 102 -18.44 13.65 -2.28
CA CYS A 102 -19.76 13.23 -1.79
C CYS A 102 -19.73 12.55 -0.41
N HIS A 103 -18.61 11.94 -0.01
CA HIS A 103 -18.48 11.25 1.28
C HIS A 103 -17.11 11.52 1.90
N THR A 104 -17.00 11.23 3.21
CA THR A 104 -15.76 11.38 3.98
C THR A 104 -15.57 10.14 4.84
N ALA A 105 -14.35 9.65 5.00
CA ALA A 105 -14.06 8.54 5.89
C ALA A 105 -12.89 8.81 6.82
N GLU A 106 -12.83 8.04 7.92
CA GLU A 106 -11.77 8.08 8.93
C GLU A 106 -11.15 6.69 9.05
N VAL A 107 -9.82 6.59 9.01
CA VAL A 107 -9.06 5.34 9.13
C VAL A 107 -7.72 5.59 9.81
N ASP A 108 -7.41 4.91 10.91
CA ASP A 108 -6.12 5.01 11.65
C ASP A 108 -5.65 6.48 11.85
N GLY A 109 -6.59 7.40 12.13
CA GLY A 109 -6.32 8.84 12.33
C GLY A 109 -6.15 9.66 11.05
N TYR A 110 -6.26 9.06 9.88
CA TYR A 110 -6.31 9.75 8.59
C TYR A 110 -7.73 10.03 8.15
N VAL A 111 -7.90 11.09 7.37
CA VAL A 111 -9.14 11.44 6.69
C VAL A 111 -9.05 11.06 5.23
N ILE A 112 -10.08 10.42 4.70
CA ILE A 112 -10.22 10.08 3.28
C ILE A 112 -11.44 10.81 2.74
N GLU A 113 -11.26 11.59 1.70
CA GLU A 113 -12.33 12.36 1.07
C GLU A 113 -12.57 11.90 -0.36
N GLY A 114 -13.78 11.46 -0.67
CA GLY A 114 -14.20 11.05 -2.00
C GLY A 114 -13.72 9.66 -2.40
N HIS A 115 -13.79 9.37 -3.69
CA HIS A 115 -13.65 8.04 -4.28
C HIS A 115 -12.18 7.55 -4.40
N VAL A 116 -11.40 7.69 -3.31
CA VAL A 116 -10.00 7.25 -3.24
C VAL A 116 -9.92 5.73 -3.35
N PRO A 117 -9.06 5.18 -4.25
CA PRO A 117 -8.88 3.74 -4.37
C PRO A 117 -8.39 3.07 -3.09
N ALA A 118 -8.92 1.90 -2.78
CA ALA A 118 -8.53 1.09 -1.61
C ALA A 118 -7.02 0.79 -1.58
N ALA A 119 -6.38 0.66 -2.74
CA ALA A 119 -4.93 0.46 -2.84
C ALA A 119 -4.13 1.65 -2.31
N ASP A 120 -4.58 2.88 -2.59
CA ASP A 120 -3.94 4.10 -2.08
C ASP A 120 -4.13 4.24 -0.58
N ILE A 121 -5.31 3.90 -0.05
CA ILE A 121 -5.57 3.86 1.39
C ILE A 121 -4.66 2.83 2.08
N ARG A 122 -4.49 1.64 1.51
CA ARG A 122 -3.56 0.63 2.05
C ARG A 122 -2.12 1.12 2.04
N ARG A 123 -1.69 1.79 0.98
CA ARG A 123 -0.37 2.40 0.89
C ARG A 123 -0.18 3.46 1.98
N LEU A 124 -1.18 4.35 2.17
CA LEU A 124 -1.19 5.34 3.24
C LEU A 124 -1.00 4.71 4.62
N LEU A 125 -1.77 3.65 4.92
CA LEU A 125 -1.71 2.93 6.21
C LEU A 125 -0.37 2.21 6.42
N SER A 126 0.26 1.76 5.34
CA SER A 126 1.57 1.10 5.38
C SER A 126 2.72 2.09 5.57
N GLU A 127 2.72 3.19 4.81
CA GLU A 127 3.79 4.19 4.79
C GLU A 127 3.71 5.16 5.96
N LYS A 128 2.52 5.41 6.50
CA LYS A 128 2.23 6.32 7.62
C LYS A 128 2.89 7.70 7.49
N PRO A 129 2.73 8.38 6.33
CA PRO A 129 3.32 9.68 6.13
C PRO A 129 2.71 10.73 7.09
N PRO A 130 3.41 11.83 7.42
CA PRO A 130 2.96 12.85 8.35
C PRO A 130 1.96 13.85 7.73
N ILE A 131 0.97 13.33 6.99
CA ILE A 131 -0.12 14.09 6.36
C ILE A 131 -1.43 13.93 7.15
N ARG A 132 -2.49 14.64 6.77
CA ARG A 132 -3.83 14.49 7.37
C ARG A 132 -4.62 13.36 6.73
N GLY A 133 -4.39 13.05 5.46
CA GLY A 133 -5.13 12.05 4.74
C GLY A 133 -5.00 12.18 3.22
N LEU A 134 -5.97 11.59 2.51
CA LEU A 134 -6.06 11.63 1.05
C LEU A 134 -7.38 12.27 0.62
N VAL A 135 -7.33 13.01 -0.47
CA VAL A 135 -8.53 13.61 -1.05
C VAL A 135 -8.57 13.35 -2.56
N LEU A 136 -9.76 13.03 -3.06
CA LEU A 136 -10.10 13.02 -4.48
C LEU A 136 -11.29 13.95 -4.68
N PRO A 137 -11.05 15.25 -4.95
CA PRO A 137 -12.11 16.24 -5.07
C PRO A 137 -13.06 15.93 -6.23
N GLY A 138 -14.34 16.21 -6.03
CA GLY A 138 -15.37 15.89 -7.01
C GLY A 138 -15.67 14.39 -7.08
N MET A 139 -16.02 13.92 -8.26
CA MET A 139 -16.41 12.53 -8.55
C MET A 139 -15.89 12.13 -9.93
N PRO A 140 -14.58 11.95 -10.10
CA PRO A 140 -14.00 11.61 -11.41
C PRO A 140 -14.55 10.29 -11.94
N VAL A 141 -14.99 10.28 -13.19
CA VAL A 141 -15.39 9.05 -13.89
C VAL A 141 -14.20 8.08 -13.91
N GLY A 142 -14.47 6.80 -13.63
CA GLY A 142 -13.45 5.75 -13.53
C GLY A 142 -12.79 5.59 -12.17
N SER A 143 -13.03 6.50 -11.20
CA SER A 143 -12.69 6.22 -9.82
C SER A 143 -13.62 5.17 -9.21
N PRO A 144 -13.20 4.45 -8.14
CA PRO A 144 -14.00 3.36 -7.57
C PRO A 144 -15.43 3.80 -7.19
N GLY A 145 -16.44 3.13 -7.73
CA GLY A 145 -17.86 3.47 -7.56
C GLY A 145 -18.36 4.56 -8.52
N MET A 146 -17.48 5.05 -9.42
CA MET A 146 -17.79 6.03 -10.46
C MET A 146 -17.49 5.47 -11.87
N GLU A 147 -17.34 4.16 -11.98
CA GLU A 147 -17.14 3.48 -13.25
C GLU A 147 -18.42 3.57 -14.11
N VAL A 148 -18.25 3.86 -15.39
CA VAL A 148 -19.33 3.90 -16.38
C VAL A 148 -18.97 2.97 -17.53
N GLU A 149 -19.81 1.96 -17.75
CA GLU A 149 -19.59 0.98 -18.81
C GLU A 149 -19.54 1.64 -20.21
N GLY A 150 -18.50 1.30 -21.00
CA GLY A 150 -18.32 1.82 -22.35
C GLY A 150 -17.83 3.27 -22.44
N VAL A 151 -17.42 3.86 -21.34
CA VAL A 151 -16.83 5.21 -21.29
C VAL A 151 -15.35 5.11 -20.99
N ASP A 152 -14.51 5.68 -21.86
CA ASP A 152 -13.08 5.85 -21.57
C ASP A 152 -12.93 6.87 -20.42
N ALA A 153 -12.47 6.40 -19.27
CA ALA A 153 -12.31 7.26 -18.10
C ALA A 153 -11.09 8.19 -18.28
N PRO A 154 -11.19 9.48 -17.94
CA PRO A 154 -10.02 10.36 -17.91
C PRO A 154 -9.07 9.96 -16.77
N ALA A 155 -7.79 10.28 -16.92
CA ALA A 155 -6.84 10.18 -15.82
C ALA A 155 -7.26 11.09 -14.65
N TYR A 156 -7.03 10.64 -13.40
CA TYR A 156 -7.25 11.45 -12.21
C TYR A 156 -6.10 11.29 -11.22
N THR A 157 -5.97 12.27 -10.33
CA THR A 157 -4.90 12.29 -9.32
C THR A 157 -5.51 12.32 -7.93
N VAL A 158 -5.16 11.32 -7.11
CA VAL A 158 -5.39 11.35 -5.66
C VAL A 158 -4.36 12.30 -5.05
N LEU A 159 -4.81 13.19 -4.17
CA LEU A 159 -3.97 14.18 -3.52
C LEU A 159 -3.76 13.84 -2.04
N ALA A 160 -2.54 14.05 -1.56
CA ALA A 160 -2.26 14.08 -0.12
C ALA A 160 -2.76 15.40 0.46
N LEU A 161 -3.58 15.34 1.50
CA LEU A 161 -4.00 16.50 2.29
C LEU A 161 -2.96 16.73 3.40
N ASN A 162 -2.20 17.78 3.29
CA ASN A 162 -1.16 18.14 4.25
C ASN A 162 -1.76 18.74 5.54
N ARG A 163 -0.96 18.80 6.60
CA ARG A 163 -1.39 19.32 7.91
C ARG A 163 -1.73 20.80 7.91
N ASP A 164 -1.17 21.56 7.00
CA ASP A 164 -1.45 22.99 6.79
C ASP A 164 -2.68 23.25 5.89
N GLY A 165 -3.35 22.19 5.41
CA GLY A 165 -4.51 22.26 4.53
C GLY A 165 -4.17 22.38 3.05
N SER A 166 -2.90 22.46 2.68
CA SER A 166 -2.47 22.35 1.28
C SER A 166 -2.57 20.92 0.76
N THR A 167 -2.51 20.75 -0.58
CA THR A 167 -2.49 19.43 -1.20
C THR A 167 -1.29 19.27 -2.12
N THR A 168 -0.81 18.01 -2.22
CA THR A 168 0.24 17.59 -3.15
C THR A 168 -0.16 16.31 -3.86
N PRO A 169 0.29 16.02 -5.09
CA PRO A 169 0.02 14.75 -5.76
C PRO A 169 0.47 13.56 -4.91
N TYR A 170 -0.42 12.55 -4.78
CA TYR A 170 -0.13 11.31 -4.06
C TYR A 170 -0.08 10.12 -5.00
N ALA A 171 -1.11 9.91 -5.83
CA ALA A 171 -1.18 8.85 -6.82
C ALA A 171 -1.85 9.32 -8.10
N GLU A 172 -1.31 8.92 -9.24
CA GLU A 172 -1.91 9.13 -10.55
C GLU A 172 -2.55 7.83 -11.02
N HIS A 173 -3.78 7.92 -11.52
CA HIS A 173 -4.55 6.82 -12.06
C HIS A 173 -4.89 7.11 -13.52
N SER A 174 -4.54 6.18 -14.39
CA SER A 174 -4.92 6.18 -15.80
C SER A 174 -5.76 4.95 -16.09
N PRO A 175 -6.73 5.03 -17.03
CA PRO A 175 -7.51 3.87 -17.46
C PRO A 175 -6.65 2.78 -18.08
#